data_86141511060799efb79785df4cef4824
#
_entry.id   86141511060799efb79785df4cef4824
#
_cell.length_a   1.000
_cell.length_b   1.000
_cell.length_c   1.000
_cell.angle_alpha   90.00
_cell.angle_beta   90.00
_cell.angle_gamma   90.00
#
_symmetry.space_group_name_H-M   'P 1'
#
loop_
_entity.id
_entity.type
_entity.pdbx_description
1 polymer ?
#
loop_
_entity_poly.entity_id
_entity_poly.type
_entity_poly.pdbx_seq_one_letter_code
_entity_poly.pdbx_strand_id
1 'polypeptide(L)'
;MSGVYALMDTLLPFEWLHYTFMKNALIAIVLLTPLFGMLGTMAVDNKMAFFSDALGHSALTGIAIGVVLGWQSQMSAMLLFGLIWAVLITFVKHHSKMSADTIISVFSSTSIALGLVVLSRGGAFAKYSSVLVGDVLSVAQGDLLALLLALVGTIACWVFLFNPLLITSVNAPLAQSRGVRSRMTEYAFTMLVAVAVMVSILWVGVMLINSLLILPAAASRNVARSAAGYMRTSVIIALCCGVIGLALSYYLNTSAGAAIVLCCAAVYFVTLPMRRK
;
A
#
# COMPACT_ATOMS: atom_id res chain seq x y z
N MET A 1 1.36 -9.33 23.69
CA MET A 1 2.45 -8.42 23.22
C MET A 1 3.70 -8.48 24.07
N SER A 2 3.62 -8.62 25.43
CA SER A 2 4.81 -8.71 26.29
C SER A 2 5.81 -9.81 25.89
N GLY A 3 5.33 -11.00 25.51
CA GLY A 3 6.21 -12.08 25.05
C GLY A 3 6.94 -11.79 23.73
N VAL A 4 6.28 -11.06 22.80
CA VAL A 4 6.89 -10.66 21.51
C VAL A 4 8.00 -9.65 21.75
N TYR A 5 7.79 -8.69 22.66
CA TYR A 5 8.81 -7.69 22.98
C TYR A 5 10.01 -8.31 23.71
N ALA A 6 9.77 -9.26 24.65
CA ALA A 6 10.85 -9.98 25.30
C ALA A 6 11.68 -10.81 24.29
N LEU A 7 11.01 -11.41 23.31
CA LEU A 7 11.68 -12.12 22.22
C LEU A 7 12.53 -11.18 21.35
N MET A 8 12.00 -9.98 21.05
CA MET A 8 12.73 -8.97 20.27
C MET A 8 13.98 -8.47 21.04
N ASP A 9 13.87 -8.26 22.34
CA ASP A 9 15.00 -7.82 23.17
C ASP A 9 16.13 -8.88 23.26
N THR A 10 15.77 -10.17 23.20
CA THR A 10 16.75 -11.27 23.22
C THR A 10 17.38 -11.54 21.87
N LEU A 11 16.61 -11.41 20.76
CA LEU A 11 17.08 -11.74 19.40
C LEU A 11 17.78 -10.58 18.70
N LEU A 12 17.38 -9.35 19.01
CA LEU A 12 17.83 -8.14 18.32
C LEU A 12 18.34 -7.09 19.35
N PRO A 13 19.57 -7.23 19.87
CA PRO A 13 20.14 -6.36 20.90
C PRO A 13 20.62 -5.03 20.29
N PHE A 14 19.77 -4.33 19.52
CA PHE A 14 20.08 -3.03 18.95
C PHE A 14 19.55 -1.90 19.83
N GLU A 15 20.33 -0.84 20.05
CA GLU A 15 19.96 0.31 20.90
C GLU A 15 18.61 0.93 20.53
N TRP A 16 18.33 1.06 19.22
CA TRP A 16 17.08 1.67 18.75
C TRP A 16 15.83 0.83 19.06
N LEU A 17 15.98 -0.48 19.32
CA LEU A 17 14.86 -1.36 19.70
C LEU A 17 14.53 -1.32 21.20
N HIS A 18 15.26 -0.62 22.04
CA HIS A 18 14.88 -0.44 23.44
C HIS A 18 13.59 0.37 23.61
N TYR A 19 13.25 1.22 22.63
CA TYR A 19 12.04 2.04 22.65
C TYR A 19 10.81 1.27 22.16
N THR A 20 9.71 1.30 22.93
CA THR A 20 8.47 0.60 22.60
C THR A 20 7.87 1.03 21.25
N PHE A 21 7.95 2.33 20.92
CA PHE A 21 7.45 2.84 19.65
C PHE A 21 8.25 2.28 18.45
N MET A 22 9.55 2.07 18.59
CA MET A 22 10.39 1.45 17.57
C MET A 22 10.07 -0.04 17.37
N LYS A 23 9.75 -0.76 18.45
CA LYS A 23 9.28 -2.16 18.36
C LYS A 23 7.97 -2.25 17.61
N ASN A 24 7.01 -1.36 17.92
CA ASN A 24 5.74 -1.30 17.22
C ASN A 24 5.94 -0.98 15.73
N ALA A 25 6.79 0.01 15.43
CA ALA A 25 7.11 0.39 14.05
C ALA A 25 7.75 -0.77 13.28
N LEU A 26 8.67 -1.50 13.90
CA LEU A 26 9.30 -2.66 13.27
C LEU A 26 8.27 -3.77 12.98
N ILE A 27 7.40 -4.08 13.95
CA ILE A 27 6.33 -5.07 13.74
C ILE A 27 5.39 -4.60 12.62
N ALA A 28 4.99 -3.33 12.60
CA ALA A 28 4.16 -2.78 11.54
C ALA A 28 4.82 -2.93 10.16
N ILE A 29 6.12 -2.61 10.04
CA ILE A 29 6.87 -2.77 8.79
C ILE A 29 6.94 -4.24 8.38
N VAL A 30 7.20 -5.17 9.30
CA VAL A 30 7.23 -6.61 9.01
C VAL A 30 5.87 -7.13 8.53
N LEU A 31 4.76 -6.55 8.98
CA LEU A 31 3.42 -6.88 8.51
C LEU A 31 3.09 -6.25 7.16
N LEU A 32 3.48 -4.99 6.94
CA LEU A 32 3.17 -4.22 5.74
C LEU A 32 4.00 -4.63 4.52
N THR A 33 5.27 -4.97 4.73
CA THR A 33 6.18 -5.28 3.61
C THR A 33 5.78 -6.52 2.80
N PRO A 34 5.35 -7.65 3.37
CA PRO A 34 4.83 -8.74 2.56
C PRO A 34 3.49 -8.40 1.91
N LEU A 35 2.63 -7.67 2.63
CA LEU A 35 1.32 -7.25 2.13
C LEU A 35 1.48 -6.40 0.85
N PHE A 36 2.23 -5.30 0.93
CA PHE A 36 2.41 -4.40 -0.21
C PHE A 36 3.42 -4.93 -1.24
N GLY A 37 4.43 -5.68 -0.82
CA GLY A 37 5.37 -6.33 -1.73
C GLY A 37 4.72 -7.35 -2.66
N MET A 38 3.71 -8.09 -2.17
CA MET A 38 2.91 -9.01 -2.99
C MET A 38 1.92 -8.26 -3.90
N LEU A 39 1.10 -7.38 -3.32
CA LEU A 39 0.11 -6.61 -4.09
C LEU A 39 0.76 -5.76 -5.17
N GLY A 40 1.92 -5.18 -4.87
CA GLY A 40 2.67 -4.31 -5.77
C GLY A 40 3.10 -5.01 -7.05
N THR A 41 3.48 -6.28 -7.00
CA THR A 41 3.87 -7.03 -8.20
C THR A 41 2.74 -7.08 -9.23
N MET A 42 1.52 -7.36 -8.80
CA MET A 42 0.37 -7.40 -9.70
C MET A 42 -0.14 -6.00 -10.06
N ALA A 43 0.00 -5.02 -9.17
CA ALA A 43 -0.34 -3.63 -9.48
C ALA A 43 0.55 -3.09 -10.61
N VAL A 44 1.85 -3.36 -10.57
CA VAL A 44 2.80 -2.96 -11.62
C VAL A 44 2.54 -3.71 -12.93
N ASP A 45 2.30 -5.03 -12.88
CA ASP A 45 2.07 -5.85 -14.08
C ASP A 45 0.74 -5.50 -14.76
N ASN A 46 -0.29 -5.12 -14.01
CA ASN A 46 -1.59 -4.69 -14.54
C ASN A 46 -1.64 -3.18 -14.88
N LYS A 47 -0.50 -2.48 -14.90
CA LYS A 47 -0.41 -1.04 -15.20
C LYS A 47 -1.27 -0.17 -14.27
N MET A 48 -1.27 -0.50 -12.99
CA MET A 48 -2.04 0.18 -11.95
C MET A 48 -1.13 0.71 -10.83
N ALA A 49 0.11 1.10 -11.17
CA ALA A 49 1.08 1.56 -10.19
C ALA A 49 0.57 2.78 -9.38
N PHE A 50 -0.09 3.74 -10.02
CA PHE A 50 -0.64 4.93 -9.35
C PHE A 50 -1.98 4.71 -8.65
N PHE A 51 -2.52 3.48 -8.65
CA PHE A 51 -3.83 3.20 -8.07
C PHE A 51 -3.87 3.42 -6.55
N SER A 52 -2.80 3.05 -5.84
CA SER A 52 -2.69 3.30 -4.40
C SER A 52 -2.61 4.79 -4.07
N ASP A 53 -2.02 5.61 -4.94
CA ASP A 53 -1.97 7.05 -4.78
C ASP A 53 -3.37 7.68 -4.89
N ALA A 54 -4.14 7.31 -5.92
CA ALA A 54 -5.53 7.74 -6.05
C ALA A 54 -6.40 7.31 -4.86
N LEU A 55 -6.19 6.10 -4.34
CA LEU A 55 -6.83 5.63 -3.12
C LEU A 55 -6.39 6.44 -1.90
N GLY A 56 -5.10 6.73 -1.78
CA GLY A 56 -4.56 7.57 -0.71
C GLY A 56 -5.24 8.93 -0.61
N HIS A 57 -5.41 9.58 -1.74
CA HIS A 57 -6.13 10.85 -1.81
C HIS A 57 -7.63 10.68 -1.55
N SER A 58 -8.22 9.56 -1.97
CA SER A 58 -9.63 9.27 -1.69
C SER A 58 -9.90 9.02 -0.21
N ALA A 59 -8.90 8.56 0.54
CA ALA A 59 -9.01 8.40 1.98
C ALA A 59 -9.32 9.72 2.69
N LEU A 60 -8.61 10.80 2.33
CA LEU A 60 -8.87 12.13 2.87
C LEU A 60 -10.29 12.60 2.55
N THR A 61 -10.75 12.38 1.33
CA THR A 61 -12.12 12.72 0.91
C THR A 61 -13.16 11.91 1.66
N GLY A 62 -12.89 10.61 1.87
CA GLY A 62 -13.76 9.75 2.69
C GLY A 62 -13.90 10.24 4.12
N ILE A 63 -12.78 10.63 4.76
CA ILE A 63 -12.78 11.25 6.09
C ILE A 63 -13.59 12.56 6.06
N ALA A 64 -13.35 13.43 5.08
CA ALA A 64 -14.01 14.70 4.94
C ALA A 64 -15.53 14.56 4.87
N ILE A 65 -16.02 13.66 4.03
CA ILE A 65 -17.44 13.35 3.89
C ILE A 65 -17.99 12.75 5.19
N GLY A 66 -17.26 11.82 5.80
CA GLY A 66 -17.64 11.23 7.08
C GLY A 66 -17.82 12.24 8.19
N VAL A 67 -16.92 13.22 8.28
CA VAL A 67 -17.00 14.33 9.26
C VAL A 67 -18.25 15.18 9.04
N VAL A 68 -18.54 15.55 7.77
CA VAL A 68 -19.73 16.35 7.43
C VAL A 68 -21.02 15.60 7.72
N LEU A 69 -21.04 14.28 7.51
CA LEU A 69 -22.19 13.43 7.79
C LEU A 69 -22.31 13.04 9.27
N GLY A 70 -21.39 13.49 10.13
CA GLY A 70 -21.40 13.16 11.58
C GLY A 70 -21.04 11.70 11.87
N TRP A 71 -20.31 11.04 11.01
CA TRP A 71 -19.92 9.64 11.20
C TRP A 71 -18.87 9.52 12.30
N GLN A 72 -19.12 8.63 13.27
CA GLN A 72 -18.26 8.48 14.43
C GLN A 72 -16.91 7.81 14.09
N SER A 73 -16.89 6.91 13.11
CA SER A 73 -15.69 6.16 12.73
C SER A 73 -15.10 6.69 11.44
N GLN A 74 -13.94 7.36 11.53
CA GLN A 74 -13.18 7.83 10.37
C GLN A 74 -12.76 6.68 9.46
N MET A 75 -12.37 5.53 10.05
CA MET A 75 -11.93 4.35 9.32
C MET A 75 -13.04 3.78 8.43
N SER A 76 -14.28 3.69 8.94
CA SER A 76 -15.39 3.17 8.15
C SER A 76 -15.79 4.10 7.00
N ALA A 77 -15.76 5.42 7.22
CA ALA A 77 -16.04 6.41 6.18
C ALA A 77 -15.01 6.34 5.05
N MET A 78 -13.73 6.31 5.41
CA MET A 78 -12.61 6.19 4.50
C MET A 78 -12.68 4.88 3.70
N LEU A 79 -12.94 3.76 4.38
CA LEU A 79 -12.98 2.44 3.77
C LEU A 79 -14.14 2.32 2.78
N LEU A 80 -15.33 2.80 3.15
CA LEU A 80 -16.49 2.79 2.26
C LEU A 80 -16.25 3.67 1.03
N PHE A 81 -15.76 4.91 1.23
CA PHE A 81 -15.48 5.81 0.12
C PHE A 81 -14.38 5.24 -0.79
N GLY A 82 -13.31 4.69 -0.23
CA GLY A 82 -12.22 4.07 -0.99
C GLY A 82 -12.66 2.86 -1.80
N LEU A 83 -13.55 2.02 -1.27
CA LEU A 83 -14.14 0.91 -2.02
C LEU A 83 -15.00 1.38 -3.19
N ILE A 84 -15.86 2.38 -2.96
CA ILE A 84 -16.67 2.98 -4.04
C ILE A 84 -15.75 3.56 -5.11
N TRP A 85 -14.68 4.27 -4.70
CA TRP A 85 -13.72 4.89 -5.60
C TRP A 85 -12.97 3.84 -6.43
N ALA A 86 -12.53 2.75 -5.80
CA ALA A 86 -11.87 1.63 -6.48
C ALA A 86 -12.77 0.99 -7.54
N VAL A 87 -14.05 0.77 -7.22
CA VAL A 87 -15.04 0.23 -8.17
C VAL A 87 -15.25 1.20 -9.32
N LEU A 88 -15.39 2.51 -9.07
CA LEU A 88 -15.59 3.53 -10.10
C LEU A 88 -14.38 3.62 -11.03
N ILE A 89 -13.16 3.65 -10.52
CA ILE A 89 -11.92 3.65 -11.33
C ILE A 89 -11.91 2.42 -12.24
N THR A 90 -12.16 1.25 -11.69
CA THR A 90 -12.15 -0.01 -12.43
C THR A 90 -13.27 -0.05 -13.48
N PHE A 91 -14.46 0.46 -13.13
CA PHE A 91 -15.58 0.56 -14.06
C PHE A 91 -15.25 1.46 -15.26
N VAL A 92 -14.72 2.66 -15.01
CA VAL A 92 -14.32 3.59 -16.09
C VAL A 92 -13.19 3.00 -16.93
N LYS A 93 -12.23 2.31 -16.31
CA LYS A 93 -11.14 1.62 -17.02
C LYS A 93 -11.66 0.60 -18.02
N HIS A 94 -12.72 -0.13 -17.69
CA HIS A 94 -13.31 -1.12 -18.61
C HIS A 94 -14.18 -0.51 -19.72
N HIS A 95 -14.68 0.71 -19.55
CA HIS A 95 -15.59 1.36 -20.50
C HIS A 95 -14.92 2.48 -21.30
N SER A 96 -13.72 2.88 -20.94
CA SER A 96 -12.94 3.92 -21.62
C SER A 96 -11.82 3.32 -22.47
N LYS A 97 -11.46 4.01 -23.54
CA LYS A 97 -10.26 3.72 -24.37
C LYS A 97 -9.00 4.42 -23.86
N MET A 98 -9.11 5.19 -22.78
CA MET A 98 -7.99 5.91 -22.18
C MET A 98 -7.04 4.95 -21.46
N SER A 99 -5.78 5.37 -21.28
CA SER A 99 -4.82 4.61 -20.48
C SER A 99 -5.25 4.52 -19.01
N ALA A 100 -4.90 3.41 -18.35
CA ALA A 100 -5.20 3.24 -16.91
C ALA A 100 -4.63 4.40 -16.08
N ASP A 101 -3.41 4.84 -16.38
CA ASP A 101 -2.74 5.93 -15.67
C ASP A 101 -3.49 7.26 -15.80
N THR A 102 -4.03 7.57 -16.99
CA THR A 102 -4.84 8.77 -17.20
C THR A 102 -6.12 8.74 -16.37
N ILE A 103 -6.82 7.60 -16.36
CA ILE A 103 -8.05 7.46 -15.57
C ILE A 103 -7.74 7.62 -14.09
N ILE A 104 -6.71 6.93 -13.59
CA ILE A 104 -6.29 7.00 -12.19
C ILE A 104 -5.93 8.43 -11.80
N SER A 105 -5.19 9.16 -12.67
CA SER A 105 -4.82 10.56 -12.41
C SER A 105 -6.02 11.49 -12.33
N VAL A 106 -7.02 11.32 -13.21
CA VAL A 106 -8.27 12.10 -13.16
C VAL A 106 -9.01 11.84 -11.84
N PHE A 107 -9.14 10.58 -11.46
CA PHE A 107 -9.79 10.22 -10.19
C PHE A 107 -9.00 10.72 -8.97
N SER A 108 -7.66 10.68 -8.99
CA SER A 108 -6.80 11.22 -7.94
C SER A 108 -7.03 12.72 -7.77
N SER A 109 -6.93 13.49 -8.86
CA SER A 109 -7.14 14.95 -8.82
C SER A 109 -8.55 15.33 -8.37
N THR A 110 -9.55 14.59 -8.85
CA THR A 110 -10.97 14.82 -8.47
C THR A 110 -11.16 14.55 -6.98
N SER A 111 -10.55 13.47 -6.46
CA SER A 111 -10.64 13.13 -5.06
C SER A 111 -10.01 14.19 -4.17
N ILE A 112 -8.79 14.65 -4.51
CA ILE A 112 -8.13 15.74 -3.76
C ILE A 112 -9.03 16.99 -3.73
N ALA A 113 -9.54 17.41 -4.90
CA ALA A 113 -10.36 18.60 -5.01
C ALA A 113 -11.64 18.50 -4.17
N LEU A 114 -12.33 17.34 -4.21
CA LEU A 114 -13.52 17.10 -3.40
C LEU A 114 -13.18 17.16 -1.90
N GLY A 115 -12.12 16.48 -1.48
CA GLY A 115 -11.68 16.47 -0.08
C GLY A 115 -11.36 17.89 0.42
N LEU A 116 -10.62 18.67 -0.38
CA LEU A 116 -10.26 20.04 -0.04
C LEU A 116 -11.50 20.95 0.06
N VAL A 117 -12.43 20.87 -0.89
CA VAL A 117 -13.67 21.67 -0.88
C VAL A 117 -14.50 21.35 0.37
N VAL A 118 -14.62 20.08 0.72
CA VAL A 118 -15.42 19.67 1.89
C VAL A 118 -14.74 20.11 3.20
N LEU A 119 -13.42 19.90 3.34
CA LEU A 119 -12.68 20.25 4.56
C LEU A 119 -12.50 21.76 4.74
N SER A 120 -12.43 22.53 3.65
CA SER A 120 -12.28 23.99 3.72
C SER A 120 -13.50 24.67 4.35
N ARG A 121 -14.69 24.13 4.10
CA ARG A 121 -15.94 24.63 4.72
C ARG A 121 -16.01 24.42 6.24
N GLY A 122 -15.37 23.33 6.73
CA GLY A 122 -15.39 22.97 8.16
C GLY A 122 -14.19 23.46 8.96
N GLY A 123 -13.18 24.10 8.35
CA GLY A 123 -11.92 24.50 9.02
C GLY A 123 -11.08 23.32 9.51
N ALA A 124 -11.40 22.11 9.11
CA ALA A 124 -10.82 20.88 9.63
C ALA A 124 -9.61 20.36 8.83
N PHE A 125 -9.18 21.06 7.78
CA PHE A 125 -8.12 20.59 6.89
C PHE A 125 -6.79 20.30 7.65
N ALA A 126 -6.36 21.23 8.51
CA ALA A 126 -5.10 21.07 9.26
C ALA A 126 -5.11 19.83 10.16
N LYS A 127 -6.27 19.44 10.70
CA LYS A 127 -6.42 18.26 11.56
C LYS A 127 -6.24 16.94 10.80
N TYR A 128 -6.65 16.87 9.54
CA TYR A 128 -6.66 15.62 8.77
C TYR A 128 -5.56 15.53 7.71
N SER A 129 -4.83 16.61 7.45
CA SER A 129 -3.69 16.62 6.51
C SER A 129 -2.56 15.68 6.96
N SER A 130 -2.42 15.43 8.27
CA SER A 130 -1.45 14.49 8.82
C SER A 130 -1.63 13.04 8.33
N VAL A 131 -2.85 12.65 7.94
CA VAL A 131 -3.13 11.32 7.35
C VAL A 131 -2.40 11.12 6.02
N LEU A 132 -2.15 12.19 5.26
CA LEU A 132 -1.40 12.10 4.00
C LEU A 132 0.09 11.82 4.23
N VAL A 133 0.66 12.41 5.26
CA VAL A 133 2.09 12.23 5.59
C VAL A 133 2.32 10.91 6.32
N GLY A 134 1.47 10.62 7.30
CA GLY A 134 1.57 9.45 8.17
C GLY A 134 2.84 9.45 9.04
N ASP A 135 2.82 8.64 10.08
CA ASP A 135 4.01 8.39 10.89
C ASP A 135 3.98 6.96 11.44
N VAL A 136 4.80 6.09 10.85
CA VAL A 136 4.89 4.68 11.27
C VAL A 136 5.34 4.53 12.73
N LEU A 137 5.98 5.56 13.30
CA LEU A 137 6.40 5.56 14.71
C LEU A 137 5.22 5.79 15.68
N SER A 138 4.10 6.29 15.17
CA SER A 138 2.87 6.53 15.97
C SER A 138 1.99 5.29 16.14
N VAL A 139 2.34 4.16 15.50
CA VAL A 139 1.56 2.91 15.56
C VAL A 139 1.47 2.39 17.00
N ALA A 140 0.24 2.28 17.51
CA ALA A 140 -0.02 1.72 18.83
C ALA A 140 -0.17 0.18 18.79
N GLN A 141 -0.08 -0.46 19.96
CA GLN A 141 -0.21 -1.92 20.05
C GLN A 141 -1.58 -2.45 19.54
N GLY A 142 -2.65 -1.66 19.75
CA GLY A 142 -3.98 -2.00 19.26
C GLY A 142 -4.10 -2.05 17.74
N ASP A 143 -3.32 -1.23 17.05
CA ASP A 143 -3.36 -1.09 15.60
C ASP A 143 -2.69 -2.26 14.89
N LEU A 144 -1.70 -2.90 15.55
CA LEU A 144 -0.99 -4.06 15.01
C LEU A 144 -1.92 -5.24 14.71
N LEU A 145 -2.99 -5.40 15.49
CA LEU A 145 -3.99 -6.45 15.23
C LEU A 145 -4.74 -6.19 13.90
N ALA A 146 -5.11 -4.95 13.64
CA ALA A 146 -5.78 -4.59 12.39
C ALA A 146 -4.86 -4.81 11.17
N LEU A 147 -3.57 -4.48 11.29
CA LEU A 147 -2.56 -4.74 10.25
C LEU A 147 -2.34 -6.25 10.05
N LEU A 148 -2.31 -7.03 11.11
CA LEU A 148 -2.21 -8.49 11.04
C LEU A 148 -3.43 -9.10 10.33
N LEU A 149 -4.63 -8.67 10.69
CA LEU A 149 -5.87 -9.12 10.04
C LEU A 149 -5.90 -8.72 8.56
N ALA A 150 -5.44 -7.52 8.22
CA ALA A 150 -5.30 -7.08 6.83
C ALA A 150 -4.32 -7.97 6.05
N LEU A 151 -3.17 -8.30 6.65
CA LEU A 151 -2.18 -9.21 6.03
C LEU A 151 -2.77 -10.61 5.82
N VAL A 152 -3.37 -11.21 6.85
CA VAL A 152 -3.95 -12.55 6.77
C VAL A 152 -5.09 -12.59 5.75
N GLY A 153 -5.99 -11.61 5.78
CA GLY A 153 -7.08 -11.48 4.81
C GLY A 153 -6.55 -11.31 3.38
N THR A 154 -5.51 -10.50 3.21
CA THR A 154 -4.87 -10.33 1.89
C THR A 154 -4.23 -11.63 1.41
N ILE A 155 -3.50 -12.35 2.25
CA ILE A 155 -2.90 -13.65 1.88
C ILE A 155 -3.99 -14.66 1.51
N ALA A 156 -5.07 -14.74 2.28
CA ALA A 156 -6.18 -15.63 1.99
C ALA A 156 -6.81 -15.33 0.61
N CYS A 157 -7.11 -14.06 0.32
CA CYS A 157 -7.62 -13.66 -1.00
C CYS A 157 -6.59 -13.87 -2.11
N TRP A 158 -5.30 -13.65 -1.83
CA TRP A 158 -4.21 -13.77 -2.78
C TRP A 158 -4.08 -15.17 -3.37
N VAL A 159 -4.23 -16.20 -2.54
CA VAL A 159 -4.18 -17.60 -2.98
C VAL A 159 -5.17 -17.87 -4.12
N PHE A 160 -6.35 -17.26 -4.07
CA PHE A 160 -7.38 -17.41 -5.11
C PHE A 160 -7.17 -16.46 -6.30
N LEU A 161 -6.64 -15.26 -6.07
CA LEU A 161 -6.52 -14.21 -7.09
C LEU A 161 -5.21 -14.30 -7.88
N PHE A 162 -4.13 -14.86 -7.34
CA PHE A 162 -2.81 -14.85 -7.95
C PHE A 162 -2.78 -15.44 -9.36
N ASN A 163 -3.26 -16.68 -9.52
CA ASN A 163 -3.24 -17.36 -10.81
C ASN A 163 -4.14 -16.69 -11.87
N PRO A 164 -5.41 -16.33 -11.57
CA PRO A 164 -6.25 -15.58 -12.50
C PRO A 164 -5.65 -14.24 -12.92
N LEU A 165 -5.08 -13.49 -11.98
CA LEU A 165 -4.42 -12.20 -12.27
C LEU A 165 -3.19 -12.36 -13.15
N LEU A 166 -2.34 -13.35 -12.84
CA LEU A 166 -1.12 -13.62 -13.60
C LEU A 166 -1.46 -13.99 -15.06
N ILE A 167 -2.42 -14.87 -15.27
CA ILE A 167 -2.83 -15.24 -16.64
C ILE A 167 -3.43 -14.04 -17.38
N THR A 168 -4.24 -13.23 -16.68
CA THR A 168 -4.87 -12.04 -17.27
C THR A 168 -3.83 -10.97 -17.63
N SER A 169 -2.79 -10.76 -16.81
CA SER A 169 -1.74 -9.78 -17.07
C SER A 169 -0.86 -10.14 -18.26
N VAL A 170 -0.67 -11.44 -18.52
CA VAL A 170 0.12 -11.93 -19.67
C VAL A 170 -0.69 -11.92 -20.94
N ASN A 171 -1.90 -12.46 -20.92
CA ASN A 171 -2.76 -12.57 -22.10
C ASN A 171 -4.24 -12.69 -21.72
N ALA A 172 -4.98 -11.57 -21.80
CA ALA A 172 -6.39 -11.52 -21.44
C ALA A 172 -7.29 -12.43 -22.31
N PRO A 173 -7.13 -12.54 -23.65
CA PRO A 173 -7.83 -13.52 -24.48
C PRO A 173 -7.59 -14.97 -24.03
N LEU A 174 -6.35 -15.34 -23.69
CA LEU A 174 -6.03 -16.68 -23.19
C LEU A 174 -6.68 -16.95 -21.82
N ALA A 175 -6.75 -15.95 -20.95
CA ALA A 175 -7.45 -16.05 -19.67
C ALA A 175 -8.94 -16.38 -19.88
N GLN A 176 -9.58 -15.68 -20.82
CA GLN A 176 -10.99 -15.92 -21.16
C GLN A 176 -11.25 -17.30 -21.72
N SER A 177 -10.38 -17.81 -22.60
CA SER A 177 -10.51 -19.17 -23.16
C SER A 177 -10.37 -20.26 -22.09
N ARG A 178 -9.70 -19.97 -20.97
CA ARG A 178 -9.59 -20.84 -19.79
C ARG A 178 -10.71 -20.64 -18.76
N GLY A 179 -11.76 -19.89 -19.11
CA GLY A 179 -12.88 -19.60 -18.23
C GLY A 179 -12.63 -18.57 -17.13
N VAL A 180 -11.49 -17.87 -17.16
CA VAL A 180 -11.19 -16.81 -16.19
C VAL A 180 -12.00 -15.56 -16.56
N ARG A 181 -12.83 -15.10 -15.64
CA ARG A 181 -13.59 -13.85 -15.76
C ARG A 181 -12.69 -12.66 -15.45
N SER A 182 -11.83 -12.26 -16.40
CA SER A 182 -10.80 -11.24 -16.23
C SER A 182 -11.31 -9.95 -15.58
N ARG A 183 -12.52 -9.48 -15.96
CA ARG A 183 -13.13 -8.28 -15.36
C ARG A 183 -13.42 -8.48 -13.86
N MET A 184 -14.04 -9.60 -13.48
CA MET A 184 -14.32 -9.88 -12.06
C MET A 184 -13.05 -10.04 -11.23
N THR A 185 -12.03 -10.67 -11.79
CA THR A 185 -10.72 -10.82 -11.15
C THR A 185 -10.08 -9.45 -10.89
N GLU A 186 -10.20 -8.53 -11.84
CA GLU A 186 -9.67 -7.17 -11.68
C GLU A 186 -10.45 -6.38 -10.62
N TYR A 187 -11.79 -6.44 -10.61
CA TYR A 187 -12.59 -5.83 -9.54
C TYR A 187 -12.23 -6.39 -8.16
N ALA A 188 -12.09 -7.71 -8.04
CA ALA A 188 -11.71 -8.34 -6.77
C ALA A 188 -10.31 -7.88 -6.32
N PHE A 189 -9.36 -7.76 -7.24
CA PHE A 189 -8.02 -7.26 -6.95
C PHE A 189 -8.02 -5.79 -6.52
N THR A 190 -8.72 -4.91 -7.24
CA THR A 190 -8.79 -3.48 -6.90
C THR A 190 -9.48 -3.24 -5.56
N MET A 191 -10.52 -4.02 -5.25
CA MET A 191 -11.16 -3.98 -3.92
C MET A 191 -10.20 -4.48 -2.83
N LEU A 192 -9.45 -5.55 -3.07
CA LEU A 192 -8.44 -6.05 -2.12
C LEU A 192 -7.36 -5.00 -1.84
N VAL A 193 -6.83 -4.36 -2.90
CA VAL A 193 -5.85 -3.27 -2.76
C VAL A 193 -6.46 -2.09 -2.01
N ALA A 194 -7.72 -1.73 -2.30
CA ALA A 194 -8.40 -0.64 -1.61
C ALA A 194 -8.54 -0.92 -0.10
N VAL A 195 -8.95 -2.11 0.29
CA VAL A 195 -9.04 -2.50 1.71
C VAL A 195 -7.65 -2.44 2.36
N ALA A 196 -6.64 -3.05 1.74
CA ALA A 196 -5.27 -3.06 2.27
C ALA A 196 -4.71 -1.64 2.46
N VAL A 197 -4.87 -0.77 1.46
CA VAL A 197 -4.42 0.63 1.51
C VAL A 197 -5.19 1.41 2.58
N MET A 198 -6.53 1.35 2.57
CA MET A 198 -7.36 2.11 3.51
C MET A 198 -7.11 1.72 4.97
N VAL A 199 -6.97 0.42 5.26
CA VAL A 199 -6.65 -0.05 6.61
C VAL A 199 -5.28 0.43 7.05
N SER A 200 -4.29 0.49 6.17
CA SER A 200 -2.92 0.83 6.52
C SER A 200 -2.64 2.33 6.60
N ILE A 201 -3.41 3.14 5.86
CA ILE A 201 -3.13 4.56 5.63
C ILE A 201 -3.17 5.40 6.91
N LEU A 202 -4.07 5.08 7.83
CA LEU A 202 -4.27 5.82 9.08
C LEU A 202 -3.01 5.86 9.95
N TRP A 203 -2.21 4.80 9.89
CA TRP A 203 -1.04 4.63 10.75
C TRP A 203 0.27 4.93 10.03
N VAL A 204 0.35 4.62 8.74
CA VAL A 204 1.62 4.61 8.00
C VAL A 204 1.71 5.74 6.98
N GLY A 205 0.56 6.26 6.56
CA GLY A 205 0.44 7.34 5.60
C GLY A 205 0.53 6.90 4.13
N VAL A 206 0.07 7.78 3.25
CA VAL A 206 -0.01 7.54 1.81
C VAL A 206 1.36 7.34 1.19
N MET A 207 2.34 8.18 1.56
CA MET A 207 3.67 8.22 0.96
C MET A 207 4.40 6.88 1.12
N LEU A 208 4.39 6.30 2.34
CA LEU A 208 5.09 5.06 2.61
C LEU A 208 4.38 3.87 1.93
N ILE A 209 3.05 3.84 1.95
CA ILE A 209 2.26 2.78 1.30
C ILE A 209 2.51 2.75 -0.21
N ASN A 210 2.43 3.90 -0.88
CA ASN A 210 2.70 4.00 -2.32
C ASN A 210 4.10 3.51 -2.66
N SER A 211 5.07 3.90 -1.85
CA SER A 211 6.47 3.51 -2.06
C SER A 211 6.70 2.03 -1.84
N LEU A 212 6.15 1.43 -0.78
CA LEU A 212 6.26 0.00 -0.51
C LEU A 212 5.53 -0.86 -1.54
N LEU A 213 4.48 -0.33 -2.16
CA LEU A 213 3.75 -1.04 -3.20
C LEU A 213 4.50 -1.00 -4.54
N ILE A 214 5.08 0.14 -4.90
CA ILE A 214 5.62 0.35 -6.26
C ILE A 214 7.11 0.03 -6.33
N LEU A 215 7.95 0.62 -5.46
CA LEU A 215 9.40 0.59 -5.61
C LEU A 215 10.00 -0.81 -5.47
N PRO A 216 9.63 -1.64 -4.46
CA PRO A 216 10.15 -3.00 -4.36
C PRO A 216 9.73 -3.88 -5.54
N ALA A 217 8.50 -3.72 -6.01
CA ALA A 217 8.00 -4.43 -7.19
C ALA A 217 8.76 -4.02 -8.45
N ALA A 218 8.96 -2.72 -8.67
CA ALA A 218 9.72 -2.21 -9.81
C ALA A 218 11.18 -2.66 -9.78
N ALA A 219 11.83 -2.62 -8.61
CA ALA A 219 13.19 -3.11 -8.43
C ALA A 219 13.30 -4.62 -8.69
N SER A 220 12.37 -5.39 -8.13
CA SER A 220 12.30 -6.84 -8.32
C SER A 220 12.11 -7.23 -9.79
N ARG A 221 11.32 -6.46 -10.55
CA ARG A 221 11.11 -6.69 -11.98
C ARG A 221 12.39 -6.61 -12.83
N ASN A 222 13.38 -5.84 -12.37
CA ASN A 222 14.68 -5.74 -13.06
C ASN A 222 15.54 -7.02 -12.92
N VAL A 223 15.33 -7.79 -11.85
CA VAL A 223 16.21 -8.91 -11.44
C VAL A 223 15.52 -10.27 -11.56
N ALA A 224 14.20 -10.33 -11.40
CA ALA A 224 13.45 -11.58 -11.34
C ALA A 224 13.38 -12.31 -12.68
N ARG A 225 13.39 -13.67 -12.61
CA ARG A 225 13.34 -14.56 -13.79
C ARG A 225 12.03 -15.33 -13.91
N SER A 226 11.20 -15.32 -12.88
CA SER A 226 9.92 -16.03 -12.84
C SER A 226 8.90 -15.24 -12.02
N ALA A 227 7.61 -15.48 -12.23
CA ALA A 227 6.54 -14.79 -11.50
C ALA A 227 6.64 -15.02 -9.98
N ALA A 228 6.93 -16.25 -9.53
CA ALA A 228 7.13 -16.54 -8.12
C ALA A 228 8.41 -15.89 -7.57
N GLY A 229 9.50 -15.87 -8.36
CA GLY A 229 10.73 -15.15 -8.04
C GLY A 229 10.49 -13.65 -7.92
N TYR A 230 9.71 -13.07 -8.83
CA TYR A 230 9.32 -11.67 -8.83
C TYR A 230 8.64 -11.26 -7.52
N MET A 231 7.62 -12.02 -7.10
CA MET A 231 6.91 -11.77 -5.86
C MET A 231 7.82 -11.91 -4.63
N ARG A 232 8.59 -13.01 -4.54
CA ARG A 232 9.51 -13.25 -3.41
C ARG A 232 10.56 -12.14 -3.29
N THR A 233 11.19 -11.77 -4.40
CA THR A 233 12.22 -10.72 -4.42
C THR A 233 11.63 -9.37 -4.05
N SER A 234 10.40 -9.05 -4.49
CA SER A 234 9.70 -7.83 -4.11
C SER A 234 9.49 -7.76 -2.59
N VAL A 235 8.99 -8.84 -1.98
CA VAL A 235 8.79 -8.91 -0.52
C VAL A 235 10.12 -8.78 0.24
N ILE A 236 11.18 -9.45 -0.23
CA ILE A 236 12.50 -9.37 0.41
C ILE A 236 13.06 -7.95 0.32
N ILE A 237 12.99 -7.30 -0.84
CA ILE A 237 13.44 -5.91 -1.02
C ILE A 237 12.64 -4.99 -0.10
N ALA A 238 11.30 -5.12 -0.06
CA ALA A 238 10.45 -4.33 0.80
C ALA A 238 10.83 -4.48 2.29
N LEU A 239 11.05 -5.73 2.74
CA LEU A 239 11.41 -6.02 4.12
C LEU A 239 12.79 -5.45 4.47
N CYS A 240 13.80 -5.71 3.65
CA CYS A 240 15.15 -5.20 3.87
C CYS A 240 15.17 -3.66 3.89
N CYS A 241 14.55 -3.01 2.91
CA CYS A 241 14.48 -1.55 2.86
C CYS A 241 13.67 -0.98 4.03
N GLY A 242 12.60 -1.65 4.43
CA GLY A 242 11.79 -1.25 5.58
C GLY A 242 12.59 -1.26 6.88
N VAL A 243 13.30 -2.35 7.15
CA VAL A 243 14.12 -2.48 8.36
C VAL A 243 15.32 -1.53 8.34
N ILE A 244 16.07 -1.49 7.22
CA ILE A 244 17.23 -0.60 7.09
C ILE A 244 16.80 0.87 7.17
N GLY A 245 15.72 1.26 6.48
CA GLY A 245 15.21 2.62 6.50
C GLY A 245 14.73 3.05 7.88
N LEU A 246 14.08 2.15 8.64
CA LEU A 246 13.69 2.41 10.02
C LEU A 246 14.92 2.62 10.92
N ALA A 247 15.93 1.75 10.81
CA ALA A 247 17.17 1.91 11.56
C ALA A 247 17.90 3.21 11.20
N LEU A 248 18.02 3.54 9.91
CA LEU A 248 18.63 4.78 9.46
C LEU A 248 17.89 6.02 9.98
N SER A 249 16.55 5.98 10.03
CA SER A 249 15.77 7.11 10.55
C SER A 249 16.09 7.42 12.00
N TYR A 250 16.35 6.40 12.81
CA TYR A 250 16.77 6.56 14.21
C TYR A 250 18.14 7.24 14.32
N TYR A 251 19.16 6.72 13.61
CA TYR A 251 20.51 7.26 13.67
C TYR A 251 20.65 8.65 13.05
N LEU A 252 19.86 8.95 12.01
CA LEU A 252 19.91 10.24 11.32
C LEU A 252 18.89 11.26 11.87
N ASN A 253 18.08 10.89 12.86
CA ASN A 253 16.98 11.70 13.39
C ASN A 253 16.07 12.28 12.31
N THR A 254 15.65 11.42 11.36
CA THR A 254 14.81 11.81 10.21
C THR A 254 13.47 11.06 10.21
N SER A 255 12.54 11.49 9.36
CA SER A 255 11.26 10.79 9.19
C SER A 255 11.48 9.35 8.74
N ALA A 256 10.92 8.38 9.49
CA ALA A 256 11.04 6.96 9.18
C ALA A 256 10.45 6.60 7.79
N GLY A 257 9.29 7.17 7.46
CA GLY A 257 8.66 6.97 6.15
C GLY A 257 9.58 7.42 5.00
N ALA A 258 10.15 8.61 5.09
CA ALA A 258 11.04 9.14 4.05
C ALA A 258 12.33 8.32 3.92
N ALA A 259 12.93 7.89 5.03
CA ALA A 259 14.13 7.05 5.02
C ALA A 259 13.87 5.70 4.33
N ILE A 260 12.74 5.06 4.61
CA ILE A 260 12.34 3.79 3.96
C ILE A 260 12.14 3.98 2.45
N VAL A 261 11.46 5.06 2.05
CA VAL A 261 11.25 5.40 0.63
C VAL A 261 12.57 5.58 -0.09
N LEU A 262 13.52 6.32 0.50
CA LEU A 262 14.84 6.54 -0.09
C LEU A 262 15.65 5.24 -0.20
N CYS A 263 15.57 4.35 0.79
CA CYS A 263 16.18 3.02 0.70
C CYS A 263 15.59 2.20 -0.46
N CYS A 264 14.26 2.17 -0.61
CA CYS A 264 13.61 1.48 -1.73
C CYS A 264 14.00 2.08 -3.08
N ALA A 265 14.06 3.42 -3.18
CA ALA A 265 14.47 4.14 -4.38
C ALA A 265 15.93 3.83 -4.74
N ALA A 266 16.83 3.83 -3.77
CA ALA A 266 18.23 3.47 -3.99
C ALA A 266 18.37 2.04 -4.57
N VAL A 267 17.66 1.07 -3.99
CA VAL A 267 17.65 -0.31 -4.51
C VAL A 267 17.09 -0.36 -5.93
N TYR A 268 16.03 0.40 -6.22
CA TYR A 268 15.49 0.48 -7.58
C TYR A 268 16.52 0.99 -8.58
N PHE A 269 17.22 2.09 -8.27
CA PHE A 269 18.25 2.65 -9.17
C PHE A 269 19.45 1.72 -9.32
N VAL A 270 19.88 1.02 -8.27
CA VAL A 270 20.97 0.03 -8.33
C VAL A 270 20.59 -1.17 -9.20
N THR A 271 19.33 -1.59 -9.16
CA THR A 271 18.84 -2.72 -9.97
C THR A 271 18.53 -2.34 -11.42
N LEU A 272 18.37 -1.06 -11.74
CA LEU A 272 18.00 -0.58 -13.08
C LEU A 272 18.97 -1.06 -14.19
N PRO A 273 20.32 -0.99 -14.04
CA PRO A 273 21.26 -1.49 -15.05
C PRO A 273 21.23 -3.02 -15.18
N MET A 274 20.69 -3.76 -14.20
CA MET A 274 20.56 -5.22 -14.23
C MET A 274 19.35 -5.68 -15.06
N ARG A 275 18.53 -4.75 -15.53
CA ARG A 275 17.36 -5.01 -16.36
C ARG A 275 17.81 -5.69 -17.65
N ARG A 276 17.46 -6.96 -17.78
CA ARG A 276 17.69 -7.71 -19.02
C ARG A 276 16.72 -7.22 -20.09
N LYS A 277 17.26 -6.93 -21.25
CA LYS A 277 16.50 -6.62 -22.48
C LYS A 277 15.70 -7.82 -22.94
#